data_ec0c18554d4566c684e4135e607f670e
#
_entry.id   ec0c18554d4566c684e4135e607f670e
#
_cell.length_a   1.000
_cell.length_b   1.000
_cell.length_c   1.000
_cell.angle_alpha   90.00
_cell.angle_beta   90.00
_cell.angle_gamma   90.00
#
_symmetry.space_group_name_H-M   'P 1'
#
loop_
_entity.id
_entity.type
_entity.pdbx_description
1 polymer ?
#
loop_
_entity_poly.entity_id
_entity_poly.type
_entity_poly.pdbx_seq_one_letter_code
_entity_poly.pdbx_strand_id
1 'polypeptide(L)'
;MQALMLAAGMGKRLGNYTKNATKCMVPVNGKTLIEYAIESLIYAGIKKFTMVVGYKKDVLKNFLKGKYPQIQIDFIDNDVYDSTNNIYSLYLARDVLSSDDTILLESDLIFDKEIIREIVSSPEKNLAVVSHFENWMDGTVTVLNEEKAIKRIVSKSDFDWNKIDSYYKTVNIYKFSKEFSKNIYMPFLGAYQTAYSKNEYYETVLKVISYLDGDILKAHLVEGSRWYEIDDPADLKIASTRFSSGKEHLESMYKTFGGYWRYPAMLDFCYLVNPYFPPKALVNEMKQMSDILLESYPSGDKQQSLLAGKIFGVLPEHIAVGNGAAELIASISELSSGKVVVPFPTFNEYPNRFGNENTVWLPANEDFSYSVEDIVRSAEENSASYVLLINPDNPSGHFFTKQEVIVLAEQLSSKNVKLILDESFVDFAEPEIRFTFIDDELISKHKNVIVIKSISKSYGVPGIRLGVLVSSDESLIEKIQKNTSIWNINSFAEFFLQIFDKYKKFYGSACDKIAEERGRFSSELSKIPGVKVYESQANYLLCKLSGEAEKIGSLGLAEKLLDGYNILIKDLSSKKGFENGQFIRLAVRNCQDNDRLIFALKEIFS
;
A
#
# COMPACT_ATOMS: atom_id res chain seq x y z
N MET A 1 -36.22 0.67 19.92
CA MET A 1 -34.77 1.00 19.73
C MET A 1 -34.66 2.30 18.95
N GLN A 2 -33.72 3.14 19.32
CA GLN A 2 -33.46 4.46 18.75
C GLN A 2 -31.99 4.63 18.38
N ALA A 3 -31.68 5.69 17.62
CA ALA A 3 -30.29 6.10 17.32
C ALA A 3 -29.95 7.41 18.03
N LEU A 4 -28.77 7.51 18.59
CA LEU A 4 -28.18 8.71 19.15
C LEU A 4 -26.83 8.97 18.49
N MET A 5 -26.65 10.12 17.83
CA MET A 5 -25.44 10.51 17.14
C MET A 5 -24.78 11.71 17.80
N LEU A 6 -23.46 11.66 17.96
CA LEU A 6 -22.68 12.78 18.47
C LEU A 6 -22.04 13.53 17.27
N ALA A 7 -22.57 14.72 16.96
CA ALA A 7 -22.18 15.51 15.80
C ALA A 7 -21.86 16.99 16.15
N ALA A 8 -21.37 17.24 17.38
CA ALA A 8 -21.07 18.59 17.84
C ALA A 8 -19.65 19.09 17.46
N GLY A 9 -18.76 18.21 17.01
CA GLY A 9 -17.35 18.46 16.79
C GLY A 9 -17.03 19.39 15.60
N MET A 10 -15.94 20.15 15.72
CA MET A 10 -15.49 21.15 14.73
C MET A 10 -14.71 20.55 13.54
N GLY A 11 -14.06 19.41 13.71
CA GLY A 11 -13.22 18.81 12.67
C GLY A 11 -12.05 19.69 12.21
N LYS A 12 -11.37 20.37 13.14
CA LYS A 12 -10.29 21.36 12.83
C LYS A 12 -9.20 20.82 11.91
N ARG A 13 -8.83 19.53 12.05
CA ARG A 13 -7.77 18.87 11.25
C ARG A 13 -8.14 18.75 9.75
N LEU A 14 -9.42 18.74 9.41
CA LEU A 14 -9.91 18.71 8.03
C LEU A 14 -9.83 20.07 7.29
N GLY A 15 -9.47 21.15 7.97
CA GLY A 15 -9.16 22.45 7.38
C GLY A 15 -10.29 23.01 6.53
N ASN A 16 -10.07 23.17 5.23
CA ASN A 16 -11.04 23.77 4.31
C ASN A 16 -12.35 22.97 4.17
N TYR A 17 -12.33 21.65 4.38
CA TYR A 17 -13.53 20.81 4.28
C TYR A 17 -14.59 21.13 5.34
N THR A 18 -14.15 21.63 6.51
CA THR A 18 -15.04 21.95 7.64
C THR A 18 -15.22 23.45 7.89
N LYS A 19 -14.66 24.31 7.05
CA LYS A 19 -14.77 25.77 7.21
C LYS A 19 -16.22 26.27 7.22
N ASN A 20 -17.07 25.70 6.36
CA ASN A 20 -18.47 26.11 6.19
C ASN A 20 -19.50 25.03 6.57
N ALA A 21 -19.03 23.86 7.02
CA ALA A 21 -19.88 22.70 7.33
C ALA A 21 -19.33 21.95 8.55
N THR A 22 -20.12 21.07 9.16
CA THR A 22 -19.67 20.19 10.25
C THR A 22 -18.83 19.03 9.70
N LYS A 23 -18.03 18.37 10.56
CA LYS A 23 -17.22 17.20 10.22
C LYS A 23 -18.04 16.10 9.52
N CYS A 24 -19.24 15.83 10.03
CA CYS A 24 -20.12 14.80 9.46
C CYS A 24 -20.69 15.12 8.07
N MET A 25 -20.58 16.36 7.60
CA MET A 25 -20.98 16.77 6.25
C MET A 25 -19.84 16.66 5.21
N VAL A 26 -18.67 16.19 5.61
CA VAL A 26 -17.57 15.96 4.66
C VAL A 26 -17.96 14.84 3.68
N PRO A 27 -17.85 15.08 2.36
CA PRO A 27 -18.25 14.09 1.37
C PRO A 27 -17.15 13.05 1.12
N VAL A 28 -17.57 11.79 1.03
CA VAL A 28 -16.80 10.67 0.52
C VAL A 28 -17.53 10.11 -0.69
N ASN A 29 -16.88 10.07 -1.85
CA ASN A 29 -17.46 9.57 -3.10
C ASN A 29 -18.86 10.15 -3.40
N GLY A 30 -18.98 11.48 -3.24
CA GLY A 30 -20.20 12.22 -3.55
C GLY A 30 -21.32 12.19 -2.51
N LYS A 31 -21.12 11.51 -1.36
CA LYS A 31 -22.09 11.35 -0.28
C LYS A 31 -21.46 11.70 1.07
N THR A 32 -22.14 12.47 1.90
CA THR A 32 -21.60 12.89 3.20
C THR A 32 -21.60 11.75 4.24
N LEU A 33 -20.69 11.83 5.23
CA LEU A 33 -20.62 10.84 6.31
C LEU A 33 -21.96 10.67 7.03
N ILE A 34 -22.66 11.78 7.26
CA ILE A 34 -23.97 11.75 7.92
C ILE A 34 -25.03 11.04 7.08
N GLU A 35 -24.97 11.14 5.73
CA GLU A 35 -25.87 10.40 4.85
C GLU A 35 -25.60 8.90 4.94
N TYR A 36 -24.32 8.47 4.95
CA TYR A 36 -23.96 7.06 5.14
C TYR A 36 -24.53 6.52 6.46
N ALA A 37 -24.36 7.26 7.55
CA ALA A 37 -24.84 6.85 8.87
C ALA A 37 -26.37 6.76 8.94
N ILE A 38 -27.10 7.79 8.49
CA ILE A 38 -28.56 7.82 8.53
C ILE A 38 -29.15 6.70 7.66
N GLU A 39 -28.65 6.50 6.45
CA GLU A 39 -29.15 5.44 5.56
C GLU A 39 -28.88 4.05 6.11
N SER A 40 -27.73 3.84 6.78
CA SER A 40 -27.42 2.58 7.45
C SER A 40 -28.39 2.29 8.62
N LEU A 41 -28.73 3.31 9.38
CA LEU A 41 -29.71 3.20 10.47
C LEU A 41 -31.12 2.91 9.94
N ILE A 42 -31.54 3.58 8.87
CA ILE A 42 -32.83 3.33 8.19
C ILE A 42 -32.88 1.90 7.65
N TYR A 43 -31.79 1.46 6.99
CA TYR A 43 -31.67 0.11 6.46
C TYR A 43 -31.82 -0.97 7.56
N ALA A 44 -31.30 -0.69 8.76
CA ALA A 44 -31.47 -1.55 9.93
C ALA A 44 -32.83 -1.42 10.63
N GLY A 45 -33.76 -0.60 10.13
CA GLY A 45 -35.11 -0.46 10.64
C GLY A 45 -35.27 0.53 11.80
N ILE A 46 -34.26 1.36 12.08
CA ILE A 46 -34.36 2.42 13.11
C ILE A 46 -35.24 3.56 12.60
N LYS A 47 -36.16 4.01 13.43
CA LYS A 47 -37.16 5.05 13.06
C LYS A 47 -37.07 6.31 13.92
N LYS A 48 -36.38 6.26 15.04
CA LYS A 48 -36.25 7.37 15.99
C LYS A 48 -34.80 7.82 16.07
N PHE A 49 -34.56 9.08 15.74
CA PHE A 49 -33.23 9.65 15.63
C PHE A 49 -33.09 10.85 16.56
N THR A 50 -32.02 10.88 17.32
CA THR A 50 -31.59 12.06 18.08
C THR A 50 -30.15 12.39 17.75
N MET A 51 -29.85 13.67 17.63
CA MET A 51 -28.53 14.13 17.26
C MET A 51 -28.05 15.24 18.17
N VAL A 52 -26.87 15.08 18.79
CA VAL A 52 -26.25 16.18 19.56
C VAL A 52 -25.41 16.99 18.59
N VAL A 53 -25.72 18.28 18.46
CA VAL A 53 -25.12 19.19 17.48
C VAL A 53 -24.46 20.39 18.18
N GLY A 54 -23.44 20.98 17.54
CA GLY A 54 -22.70 22.11 18.09
C GLY A 54 -22.17 23.03 16.99
N TYR A 55 -20.95 22.82 16.54
CA TYR A 55 -20.36 23.62 15.48
C TYR A 55 -21.22 23.60 14.21
N LYS A 56 -21.52 24.80 13.65
CA LYS A 56 -22.36 24.96 12.45
C LYS A 56 -23.69 24.20 12.51
N LYS A 57 -24.29 24.08 13.69
CA LYS A 57 -25.52 23.30 13.93
C LYS A 57 -26.65 23.62 12.96
N ASP A 58 -26.84 24.91 12.62
CA ASP A 58 -27.96 25.33 11.76
C ASP A 58 -27.73 24.86 10.30
N VAL A 59 -26.48 24.84 9.83
CA VAL A 59 -26.13 24.30 8.51
C VAL A 59 -26.50 22.83 8.44
N LEU A 60 -26.10 22.04 9.45
CA LEU A 60 -26.45 20.62 9.55
C LEU A 60 -27.94 20.36 9.64
N LYS A 61 -28.63 21.07 10.54
CA LYS A 61 -30.10 20.96 10.72
C LYS A 61 -30.86 21.26 9.42
N ASN A 62 -30.49 22.32 8.69
CA ASN A 62 -31.09 22.68 7.41
C ASN A 62 -30.80 21.65 6.32
N PHE A 63 -29.58 21.15 6.24
CA PHE A 63 -29.20 20.10 5.30
C PHE A 63 -30.05 18.83 5.52
N LEU A 64 -30.17 18.36 6.76
CA LEU A 64 -30.92 17.16 7.10
C LEU A 64 -32.42 17.31 6.86
N LYS A 65 -33.00 18.44 7.21
CA LYS A 65 -34.42 18.73 6.91
C LYS A 65 -34.72 18.77 5.42
N GLY A 66 -33.78 19.30 4.61
CA GLY A 66 -33.92 19.31 3.15
C GLY A 66 -33.75 17.94 2.51
N LYS A 67 -32.80 17.15 3.01
CA LYS A 67 -32.46 15.84 2.43
C LYS A 67 -33.39 14.71 2.88
N TYR A 68 -33.88 14.76 4.13
CA TYR A 68 -34.71 13.72 4.75
C TYR A 68 -36.00 14.29 5.37
N PRO A 69 -36.86 14.96 4.57
CA PRO A 69 -38.08 15.61 5.10
C PRO A 69 -39.08 14.63 5.72
N GLN A 70 -38.99 13.35 5.36
CA GLN A 70 -39.86 12.27 5.87
C GLN A 70 -39.37 11.68 7.19
N ILE A 71 -38.20 12.08 7.71
CA ILE A 71 -37.62 11.54 8.93
C ILE A 71 -37.68 12.63 10.02
N GLN A 72 -38.27 12.30 11.16
CA GLN A 72 -38.14 13.15 12.33
C GLN A 72 -36.79 12.93 13.00
N ILE A 73 -35.99 13.98 13.08
CA ILE A 73 -34.72 14.01 13.80
C ILE A 73 -34.82 15.03 14.91
N ASP A 74 -34.69 14.59 16.15
CA ASP A 74 -34.63 15.46 17.32
C ASP A 74 -33.20 15.96 17.54
N PHE A 75 -33.04 17.25 17.86
CA PHE A 75 -31.73 17.87 18.03
C PHE A 75 -31.55 18.35 19.48
N ILE A 76 -30.35 18.07 20.02
CA ILE A 76 -29.87 18.56 21.30
C ILE A 76 -28.68 19.46 21.04
N ASP A 77 -28.75 20.72 21.45
CA ASP A 77 -27.70 21.69 21.21
C ASP A 77 -26.64 21.63 22.31
N ASN A 78 -25.37 21.45 21.92
CA ASN A 78 -24.21 21.68 22.77
C ASN A 78 -23.61 23.05 22.42
N ASP A 79 -23.99 24.08 23.15
CA ASP A 79 -23.56 25.46 22.91
C ASP A 79 -22.14 25.75 23.42
N VAL A 80 -21.55 24.81 24.16
CA VAL A 80 -20.17 24.89 24.70
C VAL A 80 -19.23 23.82 24.05
N TYR A 81 -19.52 23.43 22.81
CA TYR A 81 -18.82 22.41 22.06
C TYR A 81 -17.31 22.70 21.87
N ASP A 82 -16.90 23.96 21.91
CA ASP A 82 -15.51 24.42 21.71
C ASP A 82 -14.62 24.25 22.95
N SER A 83 -15.26 24.10 24.13
CA SER A 83 -14.60 23.94 25.43
C SER A 83 -14.91 22.61 26.12
N THR A 84 -15.69 21.74 25.48
CA THR A 84 -16.09 20.41 25.99
C THR A 84 -15.76 19.32 24.98
N ASN A 85 -15.71 18.07 25.45
CA ASN A 85 -15.53 16.90 24.59
C ASN A 85 -16.81 16.05 24.51
N ASN A 86 -16.74 14.89 23.85
CA ASN A 86 -17.89 14.02 23.57
C ASN A 86 -18.59 13.50 24.83
N ILE A 87 -17.93 13.40 25.99
CA ILE A 87 -18.56 13.07 27.28
C ILE A 87 -19.68 14.03 27.64
N TYR A 88 -19.49 15.35 27.43
CA TYR A 88 -20.48 16.35 27.73
C TYR A 88 -21.64 16.31 26.73
N SER A 89 -21.34 16.12 25.44
CA SER A 89 -22.37 15.93 24.41
C SER A 89 -23.28 14.73 24.75
N LEU A 90 -22.68 13.62 25.19
CA LEU A 90 -23.43 12.44 25.58
C LEU A 90 -24.27 12.70 26.87
N TYR A 91 -23.73 13.45 27.83
CA TYR A 91 -24.44 13.83 29.04
C TYR A 91 -25.67 14.71 28.78
N LEU A 92 -25.58 15.61 27.80
CA LEU A 92 -26.77 16.40 27.36
C LEU A 92 -27.89 15.49 26.85
N ALA A 93 -27.56 14.38 26.23
CA ALA A 93 -28.50 13.39 25.69
C ALA A 93 -28.89 12.27 26.72
N ARG A 94 -28.56 12.41 27.99
CA ARG A 94 -28.78 11.38 29.04
C ARG A 94 -30.22 10.86 29.15
N ASP A 95 -31.21 11.74 28.98
CA ASP A 95 -32.61 11.38 29.07
C ASP A 95 -33.02 10.51 27.86
N VAL A 96 -32.50 10.82 26.68
CA VAL A 96 -32.69 10.03 25.46
C VAL A 96 -32.05 8.65 25.64
N LEU A 97 -30.79 8.58 26.02
CA LEU A 97 -30.06 7.32 26.20
C LEU A 97 -30.73 6.41 27.25
N SER A 98 -31.33 6.98 28.26
CA SER A 98 -32.05 6.25 29.33
C SER A 98 -33.50 5.90 28.98
N SER A 99 -34.03 6.34 27.85
CA SER A 99 -35.46 6.18 27.50
C SER A 99 -35.75 4.85 26.76
N ASP A 100 -34.84 4.37 25.94
CA ASP A 100 -34.98 3.18 25.07
C ASP A 100 -33.63 2.54 24.79
N ASP A 101 -33.62 1.29 24.27
CA ASP A 101 -32.43 0.68 23.72
C ASP A 101 -31.86 1.54 22.59
N THR A 102 -30.59 1.83 22.62
CA THR A 102 -29.99 2.86 21.78
C THR A 102 -28.76 2.36 21.00
N ILE A 103 -28.71 2.66 19.70
CA ILE A 103 -27.49 2.65 18.92
C ILE A 103 -26.84 4.03 19.06
N LEU A 104 -25.70 4.07 19.75
CA LEU A 104 -24.86 5.26 19.89
C LEU A 104 -23.76 5.20 18.83
N LEU A 105 -23.56 6.29 18.08
CA LEU A 105 -22.48 6.38 17.10
C LEU A 105 -21.90 7.79 17.01
N GLU A 106 -20.62 7.88 16.67
CA GLU A 106 -19.97 9.13 16.31
C GLU A 106 -20.18 9.46 14.83
N SER A 107 -19.97 10.70 14.47
CA SER A 107 -20.40 11.26 13.18
C SER A 107 -19.26 11.43 12.15
N ASP A 108 -18.08 10.91 12.44
CA ASP A 108 -16.87 10.98 11.63
C ASP A 108 -16.49 9.64 10.99
N LEU A 109 -17.42 8.73 10.97
CA LEU A 109 -17.25 7.37 10.48
C LEU A 109 -17.85 7.19 9.10
N ILE A 110 -17.15 6.42 8.26
CA ILE A 110 -17.76 5.74 7.12
C ILE A 110 -17.68 4.25 7.38
N PHE A 111 -18.75 3.52 7.10
CA PHE A 111 -18.83 2.08 7.37
C PHE A 111 -19.87 1.39 6.48
N ASP A 112 -19.72 0.07 6.34
CA ASP A 112 -20.68 -0.80 5.67
C ASP A 112 -21.99 -0.82 6.46
N LYS A 113 -23.10 -0.55 5.77
CA LYS A 113 -24.46 -0.52 6.34
C LYS A 113 -24.87 -1.81 7.05
N GLU A 114 -24.30 -2.95 6.65
CA GLU A 114 -24.58 -4.24 7.28
C GLU A 114 -24.15 -4.29 8.74
N ILE A 115 -23.13 -3.53 9.15
CA ILE A 115 -22.65 -3.47 10.53
C ILE A 115 -23.79 -3.07 11.47
N ILE A 116 -24.58 -2.05 11.11
CA ILE A 116 -25.73 -1.61 11.95
C ILE A 116 -26.80 -2.71 11.99
N ARG A 117 -27.10 -3.36 10.87
CA ARG A 117 -28.07 -4.47 10.83
C ARG A 117 -27.63 -5.64 11.71
N GLU A 118 -26.36 -6.00 11.66
CA GLU A 118 -25.77 -7.08 12.45
C GLU A 118 -25.92 -6.80 13.96
N ILE A 119 -25.58 -5.60 14.44
CA ILE A 119 -25.69 -5.28 15.87
C ILE A 119 -27.15 -5.09 16.33
N VAL A 120 -28.03 -4.58 15.48
CA VAL A 120 -29.46 -4.45 15.80
C VAL A 120 -30.09 -5.84 15.97
N SER A 121 -29.76 -6.79 15.07
CA SER A 121 -30.30 -8.15 15.10
C SER A 121 -29.61 -9.07 16.12
N SER A 122 -28.49 -8.66 16.69
CA SER A 122 -27.78 -9.45 17.70
C SER A 122 -28.61 -9.63 18.97
N PRO A 123 -28.63 -10.84 19.59
CA PRO A 123 -29.29 -11.08 20.86
C PRO A 123 -28.63 -10.40 22.05
N GLU A 124 -27.36 -9.98 21.91
CA GLU A 124 -26.63 -9.31 22.96
C GLU A 124 -27.23 -7.93 23.26
N LYS A 125 -27.42 -7.63 24.54
CA LYS A 125 -28.05 -6.40 25.01
C LYS A 125 -27.12 -5.18 24.87
N ASN A 126 -25.82 -5.37 25.15
CA ASN A 126 -24.82 -4.32 25.14
C ASN A 126 -23.64 -4.74 24.29
N LEU A 127 -23.38 -4.02 23.20
CA LEU A 127 -22.32 -4.29 22.24
C LEU A 127 -21.46 -3.06 21.99
N ALA A 128 -20.16 -3.27 21.82
CA ALA A 128 -19.28 -2.32 21.16
C ALA A 128 -18.78 -2.96 19.85
N VAL A 129 -18.88 -2.23 18.75
CA VAL A 129 -18.25 -2.63 17.49
C VAL A 129 -16.76 -2.41 17.63
N VAL A 130 -15.99 -3.46 17.35
CA VAL A 130 -14.51 -3.43 17.45
C VAL A 130 -13.88 -4.07 16.22
N SER A 131 -12.67 -3.64 15.89
CA SER A 131 -11.86 -4.20 14.81
C SER A 131 -10.47 -4.53 15.33
N HIS A 132 -9.79 -5.54 14.78
CA HIS A 132 -8.38 -5.75 15.07
C HIS A 132 -7.60 -4.46 14.87
N PHE A 133 -6.68 -4.14 15.78
CA PHE A 133 -5.90 -2.92 15.69
C PHE A 133 -4.98 -2.94 14.45
N GLU A 134 -5.03 -1.89 13.67
CA GLU A 134 -4.14 -1.65 12.54
C GLU A 134 -3.32 -0.37 12.79
N ASN A 135 -2.12 -0.27 12.22
CA ASN A 135 -1.17 0.82 12.50
C ASN A 135 -1.66 2.24 12.14
N TRP A 136 -2.71 2.37 11.34
CA TRP A 136 -3.32 3.66 11.01
C TRP A 136 -4.29 4.14 12.09
N MET A 137 -4.76 3.23 12.97
CA MET A 137 -5.77 3.52 13.99
C MET A 137 -5.13 4.26 15.17
N ASP A 138 -5.86 5.22 15.72
CA ASP A 138 -5.50 5.95 16.92
C ASP A 138 -6.64 5.84 17.98
N GLY A 139 -6.36 6.24 19.21
CA GLY A 139 -7.34 6.35 20.28
C GLY A 139 -7.48 5.09 21.14
N THR A 140 -8.71 4.84 21.59
CA THR A 140 -9.03 3.80 22.58
C THR A 140 -9.03 2.41 21.96
N VAL A 141 -8.37 1.45 22.63
CA VAL A 141 -8.39 0.03 22.25
C VAL A 141 -8.93 -0.83 23.38
N THR A 142 -9.38 -2.03 23.05
CA THR A 142 -9.93 -3.01 23.97
C THR A 142 -9.14 -4.31 23.97
N VAL A 143 -9.20 -5.02 25.09
CA VAL A 143 -8.74 -6.40 25.21
C VAL A 143 -9.96 -7.27 25.49
N LEU A 144 -10.11 -8.35 24.73
CA LEU A 144 -11.23 -9.27 24.83
C LEU A 144 -10.86 -10.52 25.63
N ASN A 145 -11.85 -11.16 26.24
CA ASN A 145 -11.74 -12.53 26.74
C ASN A 145 -12.14 -13.56 25.67
N GLU A 146 -12.08 -14.85 25.99
CA GLU A 146 -12.46 -15.96 25.09
C GLU A 146 -13.92 -15.91 24.66
N GLU A 147 -14.79 -15.33 25.48
CA GLU A 147 -16.22 -15.15 25.22
C GLU A 147 -16.55 -13.84 24.48
N LYS A 148 -15.54 -13.14 23.98
CA LYS A 148 -15.66 -11.83 23.31
C LYS A 148 -16.22 -10.72 24.21
N ALA A 149 -16.17 -10.84 25.53
CA ALA A 149 -16.47 -9.72 26.40
C ALA A 149 -15.27 -8.76 26.48
N ILE A 150 -15.54 -7.46 26.57
CA ILE A 150 -14.52 -6.42 26.74
C ILE A 150 -14.04 -6.45 28.18
N LYS A 151 -12.89 -7.12 28.39
CA LYS A 151 -12.27 -7.27 29.69
C LYS A 151 -11.61 -5.98 30.19
N ARG A 152 -11.05 -5.23 29.27
CA ARG A 152 -10.33 -3.98 29.58
C ARG A 152 -10.35 -3.02 28.41
N ILE A 153 -10.55 -1.74 28.70
CA ILE A 153 -10.36 -0.64 27.79
C ILE A 153 -9.02 0.02 28.11
N VAL A 154 -8.15 0.16 27.09
CA VAL A 154 -6.79 0.68 27.20
C VAL A 154 -6.73 2.04 26.56
N SER A 155 -6.33 3.05 27.34
CA SER A 155 -6.13 4.40 26.84
C SER A 155 -4.79 4.54 26.10
N LYS A 156 -4.62 5.61 25.35
CA LYS A 156 -3.39 5.89 24.59
C LYS A 156 -2.13 5.90 25.48
N SER A 157 -2.24 6.39 26.72
CA SER A 157 -1.13 6.38 27.69
C SER A 157 -0.71 4.99 28.17
N ASP A 158 -1.63 4.02 28.12
CA ASP A 158 -1.42 2.66 28.62
C ASP A 158 -1.15 1.66 27.47
N PHE A 159 -1.04 2.16 26.23
CA PHE A 159 -0.85 1.34 25.05
C PHE A 159 0.57 0.76 25.01
N ASP A 160 0.66 -0.55 24.86
CA ASP A 160 1.93 -1.30 24.77
C ASP A 160 2.07 -1.91 23.38
N TRP A 161 2.97 -1.38 22.59
CA TRP A 161 3.24 -1.82 21.20
C TRP A 161 3.64 -3.30 21.11
N ASN A 162 4.18 -3.90 22.18
CA ASN A 162 4.51 -5.33 22.18
C ASN A 162 3.27 -6.23 22.27
N LYS A 163 2.10 -5.66 22.58
CA LYS A 163 0.82 -6.36 22.70
C LYS A 163 -0.16 -6.04 21.57
N ILE A 164 0.32 -5.42 20.51
CA ILE A 164 -0.50 -4.93 19.39
C ILE A 164 -1.47 -6.00 18.85
N ASP A 165 -1.03 -7.25 18.73
CA ASP A 165 -1.83 -8.36 18.20
C ASP A 165 -3.02 -8.74 19.12
N SER A 166 -3.02 -8.30 20.39
CA SER A 166 -4.10 -8.55 21.36
C SER A 166 -5.11 -7.40 21.44
N TYR A 167 -4.88 -6.33 20.72
CA TYR A 167 -5.72 -5.14 20.79
C TYR A 167 -6.78 -5.07 19.69
N TYR A 168 -7.93 -4.56 20.09
CA TYR A 168 -9.04 -4.26 19.20
C TYR A 168 -9.43 -2.78 19.35
N LYS A 169 -9.43 -2.04 18.25
CA LYS A 169 -9.88 -0.64 18.21
C LYS A 169 -11.40 -0.57 18.31
N THR A 170 -11.94 0.32 19.14
CA THR A 170 -13.36 0.66 19.13
C THR A 170 -13.70 1.44 17.85
N VAL A 171 -14.76 1.01 17.16
CA VAL A 171 -15.26 1.67 15.95
C VAL A 171 -16.15 2.88 16.28
N ASN A 172 -16.37 3.16 17.58
CA ASN A 172 -17.22 4.23 18.10
C ASN A 172 -18.69 4.07 17.68
N ILE A 173 -19.12 2.80 17.54
CA ILE A 173 -20.50 2.38 17.36
C ILE A 173 -20.84 1.39 18.47
N TYR A 174 -21.91 1.67 19.21
CA TYR A 174 -22.33 0.90 20.37
C TYR A 174 -23.83 0.60 20.34
N LYS A 175 -24.21 -0.56 20.86
CA LYS A 175 -25.59 -0.88 21.21
C LYS A 175 -25.67 -0.93 22.73
N PHE A 176 -26.51 -0.10 23.33
CA PHE A 176 -26.74 -0.08 24.75
C PHE A 176 -28.22 -0.33 25.04
N SER A 177 -28.50 -1.25 25.95
CA SER A 177 -29.86 -1.44 26.47
C SER A 177 -30.26 -0.26 27.33
N LYS A 178 -31.55 0.03 27.36
CA LYS A 178 -32.16 1.03 28.27
C LYS A 178 -31.75 0.78 29.73
N GLU A 179 -31.76 -0.48 30.14
CA GLU A 179 -31.42 -0.90 31.49
C GLU A 179 -29.97 -0.57 31.86
N PHE A 180 -29.03 -0.93 31.01
CA PHE A 180 -27.61 -0.59 31.18
C PHE A 180 -27.40 0.92 31.22
N SER A 181 -27.98 1.63 30.27
CA SER A 181 -27.86 3.09 30.17
C SER A 181 -28.36 3.78 31.44
N LYS A 182 -29.57 3.42 31.89
CA LYS A 182 -30.23 4.07 33.02
C LYS A 182 -29.58 3.75 34.36
N ASN A 183 -29.28 2.46 34.61
CA ASN A 183 -28.93 1.99 35.94
C ASN A 183 -27.39 1.98 36.19
N ILE A 184 -26.57 1.93 35.13
CA ILE A 184 -25.13 1.83 35.23
C ILE A 184 -24.45 3.01 34.55
N TYR A 185 -24.60 3.15 33.23
CA TYR A 185 -23.75 4.05 32.47
C TYR A 185 -23.99 5.53 32.81
N MET A 186 -25.25 5.98 32.86
CA MET A 186 -25.59 7.39 33.16
C MET A 186 -25.20 7.84 34.56
N PRO A 187 -25.41 7.06 35.64
CA PRO A 187 -24.89 7.43 36.95
C PRO A 187 -23.38 7.65 36.98
N PHE A 188 -22.59 6.75 36.34
CA PHE A 188 -21.15 6.91 36.23
C PHE A 188 -20.75 8.10 35.36
N LEU A 189 -21.39 8.30 34.22
CA LEU A 189 -21.13 9.42 33.31
C LEU A 189 -21.41 10.78 34.03
N GLY A 190 -22.54 10.88 34.74
CA GLY A 190 -22.88 12.06 35.49
C GLY A 190 -21.91 12.39 36.62
N ALA A 191 -21.51 11.38 37.38
CA ALA A 191 -20.51 11.52 38.45
C ALA A 191 -19.15 11.92 37.89
N TYR A 192 -18.71 11.24 36.80
CA TYR A 192 -17.38 11.45 36.22
C TYR A 192 -17.24 12.85 35.62
N GLN A 193 -18.17 13.30 34.78
CA GLN A 193 -18.12 14.63 34.17
C GLN A 193 -18.22 15.79 35.18
N THR A 194 -18.89 15.54 36.33
CA THR A 194 -19.02 16.52 37.40
C THR A 194 -17.77 16.57 38.28
N ALA A 195 -17.16 15.42 38.58
CA ALA A 195 -16.02 15.33 39.50
C ALA A 195 -14.67 15.61 38.82
N TYR A 196 -14.51 15.28 37.54
CA TYR A 196 -13.23 15.41 36.86
C TYR A 196 -13.24 16.51 35.81
N SER A 197 -13.92 16.28 34.65
CA SER A 197 -13.89 17.23 33.53
C SER A 197 -14.99 16.97 32.52
N LYS A 198 -15.48 18.07 31.92
CA LYS A 198 -16.37 18.02 30.73
C LYS A 198 -15.57 17.87 29.44
N ASN A 199 -14.24 17.93 29.51
CA ASN A 199 -13.34 17.83 28.36
C ASN A 199 -12.62 16.48 28.33
N GLU A 200 -13.40 15.40 28.46
CA GLU A 200 -12.96 14.00 28.43
C GLU A 200 -13.75 13.20 27.41
N TYR A 201 -13.26 11.97 27.13
CA TYR A 201 -13.95 11.03 26.26
C TYR A 201 -14.93 10.17 27.08
N TYR A 202 -16.13 9.90 26.54
CA TYR A 202 -17.13 9.06 27.23
C TYR A 202 -16.66 7.60 27.39
N GLU A 203 -15.72 7.11 26.57
CA GLU A 203 -15.11 5.80 26.71
C GLU A 203 -14.31 5.65 28.00
N THR A 204 -13.84 6.76 28.56
CA THR A 204 -13.18 6.74 29.88
C THR A 204 -14.14 6.20 30.96
N VAL A 205 -15.42 6.50 30.85
CA VAL A 205 -16.45 5.95 31.75
C VAL A 205 -16.65 4.46 31.51
N LEU A 206 -16.68 4.02 30.25
CA LEU A 206 -16.74 2.58 29.91
C LEU A 206 -15.49 1.84 30.44
N LYS A 207 -14.31 2.48 30.42
CA LYS A 207 -13.10 1.95 31.04
C LYS A 207 -13.30 1.66 32.53
N VAL A 208 -13.85 2.60 33.26
CA VAL A 208 -14.13 2.41 34.71
C VAL A 208 -15.12 1.25 34.94
N ILE A 209 -16.20 1.22 34.15
CA ILE A 209 -17.23 0.16 34.26
C ILE A 209 -16.65 -1.21 33.94
N SER A 210 -15.76 -1.34 32.94
CA SER A 210 -15.13 -2.61 32.57
C SER A 210 -14.25 -3.22 33.69
N TYR A 211 -13.77 -2.42 34.64
CA TYR A 211 -13.04 -2.92 35.81
C TYR A 211 -13.96 -3.45 36.92
N LEU A 212 -15.23 -3.02 36.92
CA LEU A 212 -16.20 -3.42 37.95
C LEU A 212 -16.88 -4.73 37.57
N ASP A 213 -17.23 -4.88 36.30
CA ASP A 213 -17.84 -6.11 35.76
C ASP A 213 -17.44 -6.27 34.28
N GLY A 214 -16.56 -7.23 34.01
CA GLY A 214 -15.98 -7.44 32.68
C GLY A 214 -16.92 -8.07 31.65
N ASP A 215 -18.15 -8.48 32.03
CA ASP A 215 -19.08 -9.17 31.11
C ASP A 215 -20.26 -8.29 30.65
N ILE A 216 -20.31 -7.05 31.11
CA ILE A 216 -21.41 -6.11 30.79
C ILE A 216 -21.44 -5.72 29.32
N LEU A 217 -20.28 -5.59 28.67
CA LEU A 217 -20.14 -5.14 27.27
C LEU A 217 -19.45 -6.20 26.42
N LYS A 218 -20.16 -6.72 25.43
CA LYS A 218 -19.62 -7.68 24.46
C LYS A 218 -19.06 -6.96 23.24
N ALA A 219 -18.07 -7.56 22.58
CA ALA A 219 -17.50 -7.07 21.33
C ALA A 219 -18.23 -7.65 20.12
N HIS A 220 -18.62 -6.81 19.17
CA HIS A 220 -18.98 -7.21 17.82
C HIS A 220 -17.79 -6.96 16.91
N LEU A 221 -17.14 -8.06 16.45
CA LEU A 221 -15.94 -7.99 15.63
C LEU A 221 -16.29 -7.70 14.17
N VAL A 222 -15.66 -6.67 13.61
CA VAL A 222 -15.74 -6.35 12.19
C VAL A 222 -14.35 -6.32 11.56
N GLU A 223 -14.27 -6.62 10.27
CA GLU A 223 -13.02 -6.47 9.51
C GLU A 223 -12.68 -4.98 9.32
N GLY A 224 -11.39 -4.65 9.39
CA GLY A 224 -10.92 -3.28 9.22
C GLY A 224 -11.26 -2.66 7.85
N SER A 225 -11.45 -3.48 6.81
CA SER A 225 -11.87 -3.04 5.47
C SER A 225 -13.31 -2.48 5.41
N ARG A 226 -14.16 -2.80 6.39
CA ARG A 226 -15.59 -2.45 6.40
C ARG A 226 -15.90 -1.10 7.04
N TRP A 227 -14.90 -0.38 7.56
CA TRP A 227 -15.07 0.90 8.22
C TRP A 227 -13.83 1.78 8.14
N TYR A 228 -13.98 3.08 8.35
CA TYR A 228 -12.86 4.02 8.49
C TYR A 228 -13.30 5.25 9.30
N GLU A 229 -12.38 5.78 10.14
CA GLU A 229 -12.54 7.03 10.87
C GLU A 229 -11.80 8.14 10.11
N ILE A 230 -12.46 9.28 9.90
CA ILE A 230 -11.94 10.38 9.08
C ILE A 230 -11.64 11.57 9.95
N ASP A 231 -10.36 11.80 10.20
CA ASP A 231 -9.90 12.87 11.06
C ASP A 231 -9.18 14.00 10.31
N ASP A 232 -8.55 13.68 9.20
CA ASP A 232 -7.77 14.62 8.41
C ASP A 232 -7.92 14.36 6.89
N PRO A 233 -7.30 15.20 6.02
CA PRO A 233 -7.37 15.01 4.57
C PRO A 233 -6.73 13.71 4.05
N ALA A 234 -5.74 13.14 4.76
CA ALA A 234 -5.14 11.86 4.37
C ALA A 234 -6.12 10.71 4.63
N ASP A 235 -6.81 10.72 5.78
CA ASP A 235 -7.88 9.79 6.10
C ASP A 235 -9.01 9.86 5.07
N LEU A 236 -9.43 11.08 4.72
CA LEU A 236 -10.46 11.28 3.69
C LEU A 236 -10.05 10.65 2.36
N LYS A 237 -8.79 10.78 1.94
CA LYS A 237 -8.28 10.17 0.72
C LYS A 237 -8.28 8.65 0.78
N ILE A 238 -7.85 8.06 1.91
CA ILE A 238 -7.84 6.62 2.12
C ILE A 238 -9.27 6.08 2.14
N ALA A 239 -10.17 6.72 2.88
CA ALA A 239 -11.58 6.35 2.94
C ALA A 239 -12.24 6.42 1.56
N SER A 240 -12.00 7.50 0.80
CA SER A 240 -12.52 7.64 -0.57
C SER A 240 -12.05 6.50 -1.49
N THR A 241 -10.80 6.06 -1.36
CA THR A 241 -10.29 4.91 -2.10
C THR A 241 -10.92 3.60 -1.62
N ARG A 242 -10.97 3.38 -0.31
CA ARG A 242 -11.48 2.14 0.31
C ARG A 242 -12.97 1.89 0.02
N PHE A 243 -13.77 2.95 -0.07
CA PHE A 243 -15.21 2.91 -0.33
C PHE A 243 -15.60 3.27 -1.77
N SER A 244 -14.64 3.33 -2.68
CA SER A 244 -14.92 3.40 -4.13
C SER A 244 -15.03 2.00 -4.73
N SER A 245 -15.48 1.91 -5.98
CA SER A 245 -15.60 0.66 -6.73
C SER A 245 -15.31 0.86 -8.21
N GLY A 246 -15.09 -0.21 -8.96
CA GLY A 246 -14.85 -0.22 -10.39
C GLY A 246 -13.63 0.58 -10.80
N LYS A 247 -13.77 1.28 -11.91
CA LYS A 247 -12.69 2.07 -12.51
C LYS A 247 -12.13 3.13 -11.56
N GLU A 248 -12.97 3.80 -10.80
CA GLU A 248 -12.54 4.85 -9.87
C GLU A 248 -11.66 4.29 -8.74
N HIS A 249 -12.02 3.11 -8.21
CA HIS A 249 -11.21 2.40 -7.22
C HIS A 249 -9.84 2.04 -7.80
N LEU A 250 -9.81 1.39 -8.96
CA LEU A 250 -8.58 0.95 -9.62
C LEU A 250 -7.66 2.13 -9.97
N GLU A 251 -8.20 3.21 -10.55
CA GLU A 251 -7.43 4.42 -10.83
C GLU A 251 -6.86 5.07 -9.57
N SER A 252 -7.64 5.10 -8.49
CA SER A 252 -7.20 5.63 -7.21
C SER A 252 -6.03 4.82 -6.65
N MET A 253 -6.09 3.49 -6.73
CA MET A 253 -5.00 2.61 -6.31
C MET A 253 -3.75 2.83 -7.17
N TYR A 254 -3.87 2.90 -8.49
CA TYR A 254 -2.71 3.13 -9.37
C TYR A 254 -2.03 4.48 -9.14
N LYS A 255 -2.81 5.54 -8.88
CA LYS A 255 -2.28 6.90 -8.64
C LYS A 255 -1.49 7.03 -7.32
N THR A 256 -1.62 6.09 -6.38
CA THR A 256 -0.85 6.13 -5.13
C THR A 256 0.60 5.68 -5.30
N PHE A 257 0.94 4.95 -6.37
CA PHE A 257 2.29 4.43 -6.66
C PHE A 257 2.95 3.69 -5.48
N GLY A 258 2.17 3.03 -4.63
CA GLY A 258 2.66 2.33 -3.44
C GLY A 258 1.88 2.67 -2.18
N GLY A 259 2.44 2.36 -1.00
CA GLY A 259 1.76 2.58 0.27
C GLY A 259 0.61 1.60 0.51
N TYR A 260 0.59 0.48 -0.18
CA TYR A 260 -0.48 -0.53 -0.13
C TYR A 260 -0.54 -1.28 1.20
N TRP A 261 0.46 -1.12 2.06
CA TRP A 261 0.40 -1.55 3.46
C TRP A 261 -0.76 -0.92 4.27
N ARG A 262 -1.37 0.17 3.73
CA ARG A 262 -2.62 0.75 4.26
C ARG A 262 -3.87 -0.03 3.91
N TYR A 263 -3.75 -1.05 3.05
CA TYR A 263 -4.84 -1.91 2.59
C TYR A 263 -4.46 -3.39 2.83
N PRO A 264 -4.38 -3.85 4.10
CA PRO A 264 -3.78 -5.14 4.46
C PRO A 264 -4.53 -6.35 3.90
N ALA A 265 -5.82 -6.21 3.59
CA ALA A 265 -6.60 -7.28 2.95
C ALA A 265 -6.30 -7.45 1.45
N MET A 266 -5.64 -6.47 0.81
CA MET A 266 -5.37 -6.48 -0.63
C MET A 266 -4.13 -7.28 -0.96
N LEU A 267 -4.22 -8.17 -1.94
CA LEU A 267 -3.07 -8.83 -2.55
C LEU A 267 -2.55 -8.00 -3.73
N ASP A 268 -1.30 -7.57 -3.61
CA ASP A 268 -0.63 -6.78 -4.64
C ASP A 268 0.17 -7.66 -5.60
N PHE A 269 -0.30 -7.76 -6.85
CA PHE A 269 0.40 -8.37 -7.99
C PHE A 269 0.98 -7.32 -8.97
N CYS A 270 0.95 -6.02 -8.62
CA CYS A 270 1.54 -4.95 -9.42
C CYS A 270 3.03 -4.77 -9.14
N TYR A 271 3.43 -4.81 -7.86
CA TYR A 271 4.81 -4.60 -7.45
C TYR A 271 5.59 -5.90 -7.33
N LEU A 272 6.78 -5.87 -7.89
CA LEU A 272 7.62 -7.03 -8.20
C LEU A 272 8.63 -7.25 -7.06
N VAL A 273 8.15 -7.69 -5.91
CA VAL A 273 8.94 -7.85 -4.69
C VAL A 273 9.02 -9.31 -4.30
N ASN A 274 10.22 -9.80 -3.95
CA ASN A 274 10.43 -11.17 -3.49
C ASN A 274 9.71 -11.43 -2.15
N PRO A 275 8.70 -12.31 -2.08
CA PRO A 275 7.97 -12.59 -0.85
C PRO A 275 8.71 -13.56 0.10
N TYR A 276 9.80 -14.18 -0.35
CA TYR A 276 10.57 -15.16 0.42
C TYR A 276 11.79 -14.56 1.12
N PHE A 277 12.09 -13.29 0.91
CA PHE A 277 13.15 -12.52 1.55
C PHE A 277 12.63 -11.13 1.93
N PRO A 278 13.04 -10.53 3.05
CA PRO A 278 14.07 -10.95 4.00
C PRO A 278 13.59 -12.01 5.02
N PRO A 279 14.50 -12.85 5.56
CA PRO A 279 14.15 -13.78 6.64
C PRO A 279 13.87 -13.05 7.95
N LYS A 280 13.05 -13.67 8.83
CA LYS A 280 12.70 -13.09 10.15
C LYS A 280 13.93 -12.67 10.99
N ALA A 281 15.03 -13.39 10.88
CA ALA A 281 16.26 -13.07 11.60
C ALA A 281 16.83 -11.70 11.18
N LEU A 282 16.86 -11.40 9.88
CA LEU A 282 17.30 -10.11 9.37
C LEU A 282 16.35 -8.98 9.83
N VAL A 283 15.04 -9.22 9.71
CA VAL A 283 14.03 -8.24 10.15
C VAL A 283 14.18 -7.93 11.65
N ASN A 284 14.43 -8.96 12.47
CA ASN A 284 14.65 -8.77 13.91
C ASN A 284 15.93 -7.99 14.20
N GLU A 285 17.02 -8.25 13.45
CA GLU A 285 18.27 -7.49 13.59
C GLU A 285 18.06 -6.01 13.24
N MET A 286 17.32 -5.72 12.15
CA MET A 286 16.93 -4.35 11.79
C MET A 286 16.10 -3.67 12.88
N LYS A 287 15.13 -4.38 13.48
CA LYS A 287 14.29 -3.86 14.56
C LYS A 287 15.11 -3.51 15.81
N GLN A 288 16.09 -4.32 16.18
CA GLN A 288 16.94 -4.06 17.35
C GLN A 288 17.82 -2.81 17.20
N MET A 289 18.14 -2.45 15.96
CA MET A 289 18.95 -1.27 15.65
C MET A 289 18.11 -0.03 15.35
N SER A 290 16.77 -0.15 15.32
CA SER A 290 15.89 0.93 14.83
C SER A 290 16.09 2.26 15.55
N ASP A 291 16.25 2.27 16.86
CA ASP A 291 16.41 3.50 17.65
C ASP A 291 17.70 4.24 17.25
N ILE A 292 18.81 3.49 17.17
CA ILE A 292 20.12 4.05 16.76
C ILE A 292 20.07 4.56 15.32
N LEU A 293 19.45 3.78 14.41
CA LEU A 293 19.38 4.13 12.99
C LEU A 293 18.47 5.33 12.71
N LEU A 294 17.45 5.54 13.53
CA LEU A 294 16.57 6.72 13.45
C LEU A 294 17.27 8.01 13.91
N GLU A 295 18.16 7.91 14.89
CA GLU A 295 18.85 9.05 15.50
C GLU A 295 20.18 9.40 14.83
N SER A 296 20.67 8.58 13.88
CA SER A 296 22.01 8.70 13.29
C SER A 296 21.96 8.95 11.79
N TYR A 297 22.82 9.85 11.31
CA TYR A 297 23.07 10.01 9.89
C TYR A 297 23.79 8.79 9.31
N PRO A 298 23.53 8.41 8.05
CA PRO A 298 24.34 7.43 7.34
C PRO A 298 25.73 8.00 7.03
N SER A 299 26.66 7.15 6.65
CA SER A 299 27.98 7.53 6.16
C SER A 299 27.92 8.17 4.78
N GLY A 300 29.00 8.81 4.35
CA GLY A 300 29.14 9.30 2.98
C GLY A 300 29.45 8.19 1.96
N ASP A 301 29.42 8.57 0.68
CA ASP A 301 29.56 7.74 -0.51
C ASP A 301 30.74 6.74 -0.48
N LYS A 302 31.92 7.17 0.01
CA LYS A 302 33.10 6.29 0.12
C LYS A 302 32.86 5.07 1.01
N GLN A 303 32.24 5.26 2.17
CA GLN A 303 31.92 4.15 3.08
C GLN A 303 30.81 3.26 2.50
N GLN A 304 29.82 3.88 1.85
CA GLN A 304 28.75 3.16 1.17
C GLN A 304 29.30 2.28 0.03
N SER A 305 30.22 2.80 -0.78
CA SER A 305 30.89 2.05 -1.86
C SER A 305 31.76 0.90 -1.34
N LEU A 306 32.44 1.08 -0.18
CA LEU A 306 33.18 0.00 0.48
C LEU A 306 32.23 -1.15 0.90
N LEU A 307 31.09 -0.82 1.51
CA LEU A 307 30.10 -1.81 1.93
C LEU A 307 29.47 -2.53 0.74
N ALA A 308 29.07 -1.79 -0.29
CA ALA A 308 28.49 -2.33 -1.50
C ALA A 308 29.51 -3.17 -2.30
N GLY A 309 30.75 -2.67 -2.47
CA GLY A 309 31.83 -3.39 -3.14
C GLY A 309 32.10 -4.75 -2.51
N LYS A 310 32.11 -4.81 -1.16
CA LYS A 310 32.25 -6.08 -0.43
C LYS A 310 31.10 -7.06 -0.74
N ILE A 311 29.85 -6.58 -0.81
CA ILE A 311 28.68 -7.44 -1.07
C ILE A 311 28.71 -7.99 -2.48
N PHE A 312 29.00 -7.13 -3.46
CA PHE A 312 28.92 -7.45 -4.87
C PHE A 312 30.22 -8.02 -5.45
N GLY A 313 31.32 -7.98 -4.70
CA GLY A 313 32.62 -8.49 -5.15
C GLY A 313 33.28 -7.60 -6.19
N VAL A 314 33.10 -6.29 -6.12
CA VAL A 314 33.72 -5.30 -7.02
C VAL A 314 34.48 -4.25 -6.22
N LEU A 315 35.44 -3.60 -6.88
CA LEU A 315 36.23 -2.53 -6.26
C LEU A 315 35.32 -1.34 -5.85
N PRO A 316 35.60 -0.68 -4.73
CA PRO A 316 34.81 0.48 -4.29
C PRO A 316 34.74 1.64 -5.28
N GLU A 317 35.79 1.83 -6.07
CA GLU A 317 35.88 2.83 -7.13
C GLU A 317 35.05 2.47 -8.39
N HIS A 318 34.58 1.23 -8.49
CA HIS A 318 33.72 0.78 -9.58
C HIS A 318 32.22 0.78 -9.23
N ILE A 319 31.83 1.18 -8.02
CA ILE A 319 30.44 1.11 -7.57
C ILE A 319 29.97 2.43 -6.92
N ALA A 320 28.80 2.88 -7.32
CA ALA A 320 28.07 3.96 -6.66
C ALA A 320 26.77 3.43 -6.07
N VAL A 321 26.39 3.96 -4.90
CA VAL A 321 25.16 3.60 -4.18
C VAL A 321 24.16 4.74 -4.28
N GLY A 322 22.90 4.42 -4.53
CA GLY A 322 21.83 5.42 -4.67
C GLY A 322 20.58 5.10 -3.86
N ASN A 323 19.76 6.12 -3.66
CA ASN A 323 18.44 6.04 -3.02
C ASN A 323 17.43 5.34 -3.96
N GLY A 324 17.64 4.04 -4.14
CA GLY A 324 17.03 3.22 -5.17
C GLY A 324 17.64 3.42 -6.55
N ALA A 325 17.40 2.48 -7.46
CA ALA A 325 17.89 2.58 -8.83
C ALA A 325 17.37 3.85 -9.55
N ALA A 326 16.23 4.41 -9.15
CA ALA A 326 15.64 5.59 -9.77
C ALA A 326 16.54 6.85 -9.64
N GLU A 327 17.25 7.03 -8.53
CA GLU A 327 18.23 8.11 -8.37
C GLU A 327 19.42 7.92 -9.33
N LEU A 328 19.90 6.71 -9.45
CA LEU A 328 21.01 6.38 -10.35
C LEU A 328 20.63 6.52 -11.84
N ILE A 329 19.40 6.14 -12.20
CA ILE A 329 18.84 6.36 -13.54
C ILE A 329 18.75 7.86 -13.85
N ALA A 330 18.30 8.68 -12.90
CA ALA A 330 18.27 10.13 -13.05
C ALA A 330 19.69 10.69 -13.24
N SER A 331 20.63 10.34 -12.36
CA SER A 331 22.02 10.79 -12.45
C SER A 331 22.69 10.42 -13.78
N ILE A 332 22.51 9.17 -14.27
CA ILE A 332 23.10 8.79 -15.54
C ILE A 332 22.45 9.53 -16.72
N SER A 333 21.15 9.76 -16.69
CA SER A 333 20.46 10.50 -17.75
C SER A 333 20.90 11.96 -17.82
N GLU A 334 21.17 12.62 -16.69
CA GLU A 334 21.67 14.00 -16.62
C GLU A 334 23.12 14.12 -17.11
N LEU A 335 23.93 13.11 -16.84
CA LEU A 335 25.34 13.05 -17.27
C LEU A 335 25.53 12.57 -18.71
N SER A 336 24.45 12.03 -19.30
CA SER A 336 24.48 11.46 -20.66
C SER A 336 24.16 12.53 -21.70
N SER A 337 24.85 12.45 -22.84
CA SER A 337 24.56 13.27 -24.01
C SER A 337 24.33 12.38 -25.24
N GLY A 338 23.37 12.77 -26.08
CA GLY A 338 23.03 12.05 -27.31
C GLY A 338 21.86 11.08 -27.14
N LYS A 339 21.62 10.28 -28.16
CA LYS A 339 20.47 9.38 -28.23
C LYS A 339 20.71 8.08 -27.49
N VAL A 340 19.62 7.53 -26.94
CA VAL A 340 19.58 6.19 -26.34
C VAL A 340 18.61 5.29 -27.10
N VAL A 341 19.05 4.12 -27.53
CA VAL A 341 18.15 3.09 -28.08
C VAL A 341 17.50 2.36 -26.93
N VAL A 342 16.17 2.27 -26.99
CA VAL A 342 15.33 1.66 -25.95
C VAL A 342 14.39 0.65 -26.60
N PRO A 343 14.59 -0.66 -26.37
CA PRO A 343 13.60 -1.67 -26.75
C PRO A 343 12.27 -1.40 -26.04
N PHE A 344 11.14 -1.58 -26.72
CA PHE A 344 9.83 -1.40 -26.12
C PHE A 344 8.85 -2.51 -26.53
N PRO A 345 7.88 -2.83 -25.65
CA PRO A 345 7.50 -2.15 -24.39
C PRO A 345 8.58 -2.27 -23.30
N THR A 346 8.75 -1.27 -22.46
CA THR A 346 9.84 -1.17 -21.47
C THR A 346 9.42 -0.54 -20.15
N PHE A 347 10.32 -0.46 -19.18
CA PHE A 347 10.14 0.30 -17.95
C PHE A 347 10.26 1.80 -18.22
N ASN A 348 9.20 2.56 -17.95
CA ASN A 348 9.04 3.95 -18.39
C ASN A 348 10.01 4.94 -17.71
N GLU A 349 10.66 4.60 -16.59
CA GLU A 349 11.56 5.53 -15.89
C GLU A 349 12.71 5.98 -16.78
N TYR A 350 13.29 5.08 -17.59
CA TYR A 350 14.38 5.42 -18.49
C TYR A 350 13.96 6.43 -19.57
N PRO A 351 12.95 6.16 -20.42
CA PRO A 351 12.54 7.15 -21.43
C PRO A 351 12.01 8.43 -20.82
N ASN A 352 11.40 8.40 -19.64
CA ASN A 352 10.96 9.61 -18.94
C ASN A 352 12.13 10.49 -18.50
N ARG A 353 13.29 9.90 -18.17
CA ARG A 353 14.48 10.65 -17.74
C ARG A 353 15.33 11.13 -18.90
N PHE A 354 15.53 10.29 -19.92
CA PHE A 354 16.28 10.68 -21.13
C PHE A 354 15.52 11.68 -22.01
N GLY A 355 14.19 11.72 -21.90
CA GLY A 355 13.32 12.52 -22.76
C GLY A 355 12.97 11.84 -24.09
N ASN A 356 11.80 12.14 -24.62
CA ASN A 356 11.34 11.53 -25.88
C ASN A 356 12.21 11.91 -27.07
N GLU A 357 12.80 13.10 -27.07
CA GLU A 357 13.67 13.64 -28.11
C GLU A 357 15.01 12.88 -28.22
N ASN A 358 15.47 12.31 -27.11
CA ASN A 358 16.70 11.52 -27.06
C ASN A 358 16.45 10.02 -27.14
N THR A 359 15.19 9.57 -27.10
CA THR A 359 14.84 8.16 -27.09
C THR A 359 14.57 7.64 -28.49
N VAL A 360 15.39 6.69 -28.94
CA VAL A 360 15.18 5.90 -30.15
C VAL A 360 14.44 4.62 -29.77
N TRP A 361 13.20 4.50 -30.20
CA TRP A 361 12.35 3.36 -29.86
C TRP A 361 12.62 2.18 -30.80
N LEU A 362 13.10 1.06 -30.26
CA LEU A 362 13.25 -0.20 -30.97
C LEU A 362 12.03 -1.09 -30.66
N PRO A 363 11.13 -1.32 -31.64
CA PRO A 363 9.97 -2.21 -31.41
C PRO A 363 10.43 -3.66 -31.26
N ALA A 364 9.88 -4.37 -30.27
CA ALA A 364 10.02 -5.80 -30.16
C ALA A 364 9.15 -6.53 -31.20
N ASN A 365 9.44 -7.79 -31.47
CA ASN A 365 8.63 -8.70 -32.26
C ASN A 365 7.27 -8.97 -31.57
N GLU A 366 6.39 -9.74 -32.24
CA GLU A 366 5.06 -10.10 -31.69
C GLU A 366 5.12 -10.95 -30.40
N ASP A 367 6.23 -11.67 -30.21
CA ASP A 367 6.53 -12.44 -28.98
C ASP A 367 7.30 -11.65 -27.94
N PHE A 368 7.49 -10.35 -28.16
CA PHE A 368 8.29 -9.41 -27.35
C PHE A 368 9.79 -9.70 -27.33
N SER A 369 10.31 -10.51 -28.27
CA SER A 369 11.74 -10.72 -28.47
C SER A 369 12.36 -9.61 -29.34
N TYR A 370 13.66 -9.45 -29.24
CA TYR A 370 14.53 -8.65 -30.10
C TYR A 370 15.95 -9.19 -30.01
N SER A 371 16.74 -9.05 -31.07
CA SER A 371 18.07 -9.63 -31.13
C SER A 371 19.21 -8.63 -30.87
N VAL A 372 20.40 -9.13 -30.64
CA VAL A 372 21.63 -8.32 -30.57
C VAL A 372 21.79 -7.50 -31.84
N GLU A 373 21.58 -8.13 -33.01
CA GLU A 373 21.68 -7.49 -34.32
C GLU A 373 20.71 -6.35 -34.51
N ASP A 374 19.46 -6.49 -34.04
CA ASP A 374 18.44 -5.42 -34.10
C ASP A 374 18.85 -4.22 -33.26
N ILE A 375 19.35 -4.46 -32.05
CA ILE A 375 19.84 -3.40 -31.15
C ILE A 375 21.00 -2.65 -31.78
N VAL A 376 22.02 -3.38 -32.26
CA VAL A 376 23.22 -2.79 -32.82
C VAL A 376 22.92 -2.00 -34.10
N ARG A 377 22.11 -2.57 -35.01
CA ARG A 377 21.65 -1.88 -36.22
C ARG A 377 20.92 -0.58 -35.87
N SER A 378 19.98 -0.63 -34.89
CA SER A 378 19.25 0.58 -34.47
C SER A 378 20.18 1.65 -33.87
N ALA A 379 21.20 1.24 -33.11
CA ALA A 379 22.19 2.17 -32.59
C ALA A 379 23.01 2.85 -33.67
N GLU A 380 23.42 2.12 -34.71
CA GLU A 380 24.18 2.65 -35.85
C GLU A 380 23.34 3.61 -36.70
N GLU A 381 22.16 3.17 -37.14
CA GLU A 381 21.27 3.96 -38.01
C GLU A 381 20.86 5.31 -37.39
N ASN A 382 20.78 5.35 -36.06
CA ASN A 382 20.38 6.56 -35.33
C ASN A 382 21.55 7.34 -34.71
N SER A 383 22.80 6.89 -34.92
CA SER A 383 23.99 7.46 -34.28
C SER A 383 23.82 7.61 -32.76
N ALA A 384 23.34 6.55 -32.11
CA ALA A 384 23.06 6.55 -30.70
C ALA A 384 24.36 6.50 -29.88
N SER A 385 24.39 7.20 -28.75
CA SER A 385 25.50 7.17 -27.78
C SER A 385 25.32 6.08 -26.73
N TYR A 386 24.06 5.68 -26.51
CA TYR A 386 23.70 4.71 -25.49
C TYR A 386 22.71 3.68 -26.03
N VAL A 387 22.77 2.49 -25.46
CA VAL A 387 21.76 1.44 -25.58
C VAL A 387 21.30 1.09 -24.18
N LEU A 388 19.98 0.97 -23.96
CA LEU A 388 19.39 0.39 -22.75
C LEU A 388 19.04 -1.06 -23.00
N LEU A 389 19.49 -1.95 -22.13
CA LEU A 389 19.04 -3.34 -22.04
C LEU A 389 18.58 -3.62 -20.60
N ILE A 390 17.30 -3.91 -20.42
CA ILE A 390 16.76 -4.40 -19.15
C ILE A 390 16.74 -5.93 -19.23
N ASN A 391 17.45 -6.61 -18.36
CA ASN A 391 17.63 -8.06 -18.44
C ASN A 391 17.37 -8.76 -17.09
N PRO A 392 16.30 -9.54 -16.94
CA PRO A 392 15.14 -9.73 -17.86
C PRO A 392 14.34 -8.47 -18.11
N ASP A 393 13.76 -8.34 -19.31
CA ASP A 393 13.03 -7.16 -19.75
C ASP A 393 11.69 -6.97 -19.01
N ASN A 394 11.32 -5.73 -18.75
CA ASN A 394 10.08 -5.37 -18.06
C ASN A 394 9.19 -4.53 -19.00
N PRO A 395 8.03 -5.07 -19.44
CA PRO A 395 7.22 -6.10 -18.78
C PRO A 395 7.24 -7.49 -19.44
N SER A 396 8.00 -7.72 -20.50
CA SER A 396 7.92 -8.96 -21.28
C SER A 396 8.49 -10.19 -20.55
N GLY A 397 9.55 -10.00 -19.75
CA GLY A 397 10.32 -11.10 -19.16
C GLY A 397 11.37 -11.69 -20.09
N HIS A 398 11.52 -11.15 -21.31
CA HIS A 398 12.54 -11.59 -22.27
C HIS A 398 13.94 -11.51 -21.66
N PHE A 399 14.79 -12.51 -21.96
CA PHE A 399 16.06 -12.68 -21.28
C PHE A 399 17.19 -12.94 -22.29
N PHE A 400 18.25 -12.13 -22.18
CA PHE A 400 19.50 -12.33 -22.88
C PHE A 400 20.43 -13.18 -22.04
N THR A 401 21.04 -14.20 -22.66
CA THR A 401 22.06 -15.02 -22.02
C THR A 401 23.33 -14.22 -21.77
N LYS A 402 24.20 -14.71 -20.88
CA LYS A 402 25.50 -14.08 -20.60
C LYS A 402 26.32 -13.84 -21.89
N GLN A 403 26.32 -14.81 -22.81
CA GLN A 403 27.05 -14.72 -24.05
C GLN A 403 26.51 -13.66 -25.01
N GLU A 404 25.18 -13.54 -25.10
CA GLU A 404 24.54 -12.49 -25.93
C GLU A 404 24.83 -11.09 -25.38
N VAL A 405 24.81 -10.89 -24.05
CA VAL A 405 25.19 -9.62 -23.44
C VAL A 405 26.65 -9.27 -23.68
N ILE A 406 27.55 -10.25 -23.61
CA ILE A 406 28.98 -10.05 -23.94
C ILE A 406 29.14 -9.63 -25.40
N VAL A 407 28.52 -10.34 -26.34
CA VAL A 407 28.57 -10.02 -27.78
C VAL A 407 28.00 -8.63 -28.04
N LEU A 408 26.90 -8.28 -27.42
CA LEU A 408 26.29 -6.94 -27.50
C LEU A 408 27.29 -5.87 -27.00
N ALA A 409 27.88 -6.06 -25.82
CA ALA A 409 28.85 -5.14 -25.25
C ALA A 409 30.05 -4.92 -26.15
N GLU A 410 30.60 -5.99 -26.73
CA GLU A 410 31.76 -5.94 -27.66
C GLU A 410 31.41 -5.21 -28.97
N GLN A 411 30.27 -5.52 -29.58
CA GLN A 411 29.80 -4.84 -30.79
C GLN A 411 29.54 -3.35 -30.57
N LEU A 412 28.88 -2.97 -29.47
CA LEU A 412 28.66 -1.57 -29.11
C LEU A 412 29.98 -0.84 -28.79
N SER A 413 30.93 -1.51 -28.12
CA SER A 413 32.23 -0.94 -27.82
C SER A 413 33.00 -0.58 -29.10
N SER A 414 32.96 -1.44 -30.12
CA SER A 414 33.62 -1.17 -31.44
C SER A 414 33.05 0.06 -32.15
N LYS A 415 31.85 0.51 -31.77
CA LYS A 415 31.14 1.67 -32.33
C LYS A 415 31.15 2.88 -31.39
N ASN A 416 31.86 2.78 -30.25
CA ASN A 416 31.91 3.80 -29.21
C ASN A 416 30.55 4.10 -28.59
N VAL A 417 29.70 3.08 -28.46
CA VAL A 417 28.36 3.16 -27.82
C VAL A 417 28.44 2.52 -26.45
N LYS A 418 27.86 3.18 -25.43
CA LYS A 418 27.76 2.65 -24.06
C LYS A 418 26.50 1.80 -23.89
N LEU A 419 26.60 0.70 -23.16
CA LEU A 419 25.51 -0.18 -22.78
C LEU A 419 25.09 0.10 -21.33
N ILE A 420 23.85 0.54 -21.12
CA ILE A 420 23.20 0.59 -19.83
C ILE A 420 22.48 -0.74 -19.65
N LEU A 421 22.98 -1.58 -18.74
CA LEU A 421 22.44 -2.90 -18.43
C LEU A 421 21.71 -2.84 -17.09
N ASP A 422 20.37 -2.97 -17.10
CA ASP A 422 19.57 -3.02 -15.87
C ASP A 422 19.35 -4.48 -15.46
N GLU A 423 20.02 -4.89 -14.38
CA GLU A 423 19.96 -6.22 -13.80
C GLU A 423 19.01 -6.32 -12.59
N SER A 424 18.01 -5.48 -12.49
CA SER A 424 17.11 -5.44 -11.31
C SER A 424 16.32 -6.74 -11.09
N PHE A 425 16.24 -7.62 -12.10
CA PHE A 425 15.46 -8.86 -12.04
C PHE A 425 16.29 -10.12 -12.35
N VAL A 426 17.57 -10.00 -12.68
CA VAL A 426 18.42 -11.12 -13.13
C VAL A 426 18.55 -12.23 -12.08
N ASP A 427 18.47 -11.89 -10.81
CA ASP A 427 18.56 -12.87 -9.72
C ASP A 427 17.42 -13.89 -9.69
N PHE A 428 16.31 -13.59 -10.39
CA PHE A 428 15.15 -14.48 -10.50
C PHE A 428 15.22 -15.46 -11.67
N ALA A 429 16.21 -15.35 -12.55
CA ALA A 429 16.43 -16.31 -13.62
C ALA A 429 16.67 -17.70 -13.06
N GLU A 430 16.40 -18.72 -13.87
CA GLU A 430 16.70 -20.11 -13.53
C GLU A 430 18.18 -20.28 -13.15
N PRO A 431 18.50 -21.09 -12.13
CA PRO A 431 19.86 -21.19 -11.60
C PRO A 431 20.91 -21.52 -12.65
N GLU A 432 20.56 -22.32 -13.65
CA GLU A 432 21.47 -22.81 -14.71
C GLU A 432 21.91 -21.72 -15.70
N ILE A 433 21.05 -20.69 -15.87
CA ILE A 433 21.31 -19.60 -16.83
C ILE A 433 21.51 -18.24 -16.13
N ARG A 434 21.31 -18.19 -14.82
CA ARG A 434 21.49 -16.98 -14.01
C ARG A 434 22.92 -16.50 -14.05
N PHE A 435 23.11 -15.22 -14.32
CA PHE A 435 24.42 -14.57 -14.29
C PHE A 435 24.30 -13.14 -13.79
N THR A 436 25.40 -12.49 -13.54
CA THR A 436 25.46 -11.03 -13.32
C THR A 436 26.70 -10.48 -14.05
N PHE A 437 26.56 -9.25 -14.51
CA PHE A 437 27.67 -8.47 -15.06
C PHE A 437 28.38 -7.65 -13.97
N ILE A 438 27.84 -7.65 -12.73
CA ILE A 438 28.51 -7.08 -11.56
C ILE A 438 29.61 -8.05 -11.12
N ASP A 439 30.73 -7.94 -11.80
CA ASP A 439 31.93 -8.73 -11.62
C ASP A 439 33.13 -7.90 -12.13
N ASP A 440 34.16 -7.72 -11.31
CA ASP A 440 35.29 -6.83 -11.63
C ASP A 440 36.04 -7.23 -12.90
N GLU A 441 36.16 -8.51 -13.18
CA GLU A 441 36.82 -8.98 -14.40
C GLU A 441 36.00 -8.63 -15.65
N LEU A 442 34.67 -8.87 -15.60
CA LEU A 442 33.77 -8.57 -16.69
C LEU A 442 33.69 -7.07 -16.98
N ILE A 443 33.45 -6.22 -15.98
CA ILE A 443 33.33 -4.77 -16.18
C ILE A 443 34.65 -4.14 -16.61
N SER A 444 35.79 -4.62 -16.10
CA SER A 444 37.11 -4.12 -16.50
C SER A 444 37.43 -4.46 -17.96
N LYS A 445 36.95 -5.61 -18.44
CA LYS A 445 37.09 -6.04 -19.83
C LYS A 445 36.15 -5.28 -20.77
N HIS A 446 34.93 -4.93 -20.29
CA HIS A 446 33.89 -4.26 -21.07
C HIS A 446 33.61 -2.85 -20.53
N LYS A 447 34.57 -1.93 -20.69
CA LYS A 447 34.53 -0.56 -20.11
C LYS A 447 33.33 0.30 -20.56
N ASN A 448 32.66 -0.07 -21.64
CA ASN A 448 31.47 0.59 -22.14
C ASN A 448 30.17 0.14 -21.44
N VAL A 449 30.25 -0.82 -20.52
CA VAL A 449 29.09 -1.32 -19.79
C VAL A 449 28.88 -0.55 -18.47
N ILE A 450 27.64 -0.17 -18.22
CA ILE A 450 27.17 0.48 -17.00
C ILE A 450 26.04 -0.38 -16.48
N VAL A 451 26.24 -1.05 -15.35
CA VAL A 451 25.23 -1.92 -14.76
C VAL A 451 24.43 -1.15 -13.72
N ILE A 452 23.10 -1.21 -13.78
CA ILE A 452 22.19 -0.68 -12.75
C ILE A 452 21.44 -1.85 -12.11
N LYS A 453 21.36 -1.87 -10.78
CA LYS A 453 20.64 -2.90 -10.03
C LYS A 453 19.84 -2.31 -8.89
N SER A 454 18.52 -2.55 -8.92
CA SER A 454 17.65 -2.23 -7.79
C SER A 454 17.73 -3.29 -6.71
N ILE A 455 18.01 -2.88 -5.50
CA ILE A 455 18.01 -3.78 -4.33
C ILE A 455 16.58 -4.02 -3.82
N SER A 456 15.61 -3.23 -4.25
CA SER A 456 14.22 -3.32 -3.78
C SER A 456 13.48 -4.60 -4.20
N LYS A 457 13.86 -5.21 -5.32
CA LYS A 457 13.10 -6.28 -5.98
C LYS A 457 13.45 -7.66 -5.42
N SER A 458 14.59 -8.18 -5.81
CA SER A 458 15.05 -9.52 -5.43
C SER A 458 15.36 -9.63 -3.94
N TYR A 459 15.82 -8.56 -3.32
CA TYR A 459 16.10 -8.51 -1.89
C TYR A 459 14.85 -8.25 -1.02
N GLY A 460 13.66 -8.09 -1.59
CA GLY A 460 12.41 -7.98 -0.83
C GLY A 460 12.30 -6.80 0.13
N VAL A 461 13.09 -5.76 -0.07
CA VAL A 461 13.20 -4.61 0.84
C VAL A 461 12.95 -3.26 0.13
N PRO A 462 11.81 -3.09 -0.54
CA PRO A 462 11.55 -1.86 -1.31
C PRO A 462 11.50 -0.60 -0.44
N GLY A 463 11.19 -0.75 0.85
CA GLY A 463 11.06 0.36 1.81
C GLY A 463 12.37 1.02 2.19
N ILE A 464 13.50 0.32 2.13
CA ILE A 464 14.82 0.90 2.47
C ILE A 464 15.40 1.78 1.35
N ARG A 465 14.85 1.72 0.14
CA ARG A 465 15.25 2.56 -0.99
C ARG A 465 16.73 2.46 -1.33
N LEU A 466 17.17 1.31 -1.84
CA LEU A 466 18.58 1.04 -2.15
C LEU A 466 18.75 0.55 -3.60
N GLY A 467 19.79 1.06 -4.27
CA GLY A 467 20.23 0.64 -5.59
C GLY A 467 21.73 0.81 -5.76
N VAL A 468 22.30 0.14 -6.74
CA VAL A 468 23.72 0.28 -7.10
C VAL A 468 23.89 0.50 -8.58
N LEU A 469 24.93 1.25 -8.94
CA LEU A 469 25.45 1.41 -10.31
C LEU A 469 26.91 0.96 -10.31
N VAL A 470 27.25 0.13 -11.27
CA VAL A 470 28.60 -0.46 -11.38
C VAL A 470 29.18 -0.20 -12.76
N SER A 471 30.41 0.29 -12.82
CA SER A 471 31.17 0.50 -14.05
C SER A 471 32.67 0.59 -13.74
N SER A 472 33.54 0.12 -14.63
CA SER A 472 34.98 0.34 -14.51
C SER A 472 35.44 1.73 -15.01
N ASP A 473 34.53 2.58 -15.46
CA ASP A 473 34.78 4.01 -15.72
C ASP A 473 34.74 4.78 -14.38
N GLU A 474 35.88 4.81 -13.68
CA GLU A 474 36.00 5.51 -12.38
C GLU A 474 35.58 6.99 -12.45
N SER A 475 35.85 7.67 -13.57
CA SER A 475 35.42 9.05 -13.78
C SER A 475 33.90 9.18 -13.82
N LEU A 476 33.21 8.19 -14.39
CA LEU A 476 31.75 8.14 -14.36
C LEU A 476 31.25 7.91 -12.93
N ILE A 477 31.83 6.96 -12.20
CA ILE A 477 31.49 6.69 -10.79
C ILE A 477 31.64 7.94 -9.94
N GLU A 478 32.78 8.65 -10.04
CA GLU A 478 32.98 9.91 -9.33
C GLU A 478 31.94 10.98 -9.68
N LYS A 479 31.56 11.11 -10.96
CA LYS A 479 30.52 12.05 -11.39
C LYS A 479 29.17 11.69 -10.84
N ILE A 480 28.78 10.40 -10.84
CA ILE A 480 27.53 9.92 -10.23
C ILE A 480 27.52 10.24 -8.74
N GLN A 481 28.58 9.95 -8.01
CA GLN A 481 28.71 10.25 -6.57
C GLN A 481 28.61 11.76 -6.27
N LYS A 482 29.20 12.60 -7.12
CA LYS A 482 29.08 14.06 -7.00
C LYS A 482 27.69 14.59 -7.34
N ASN A 483 26.94 13.89 -8.20
CA ASN A 483 25.59 14.28 -8.59
C ASN A 483 24.51 13.81 -7.60
N THR A 484 24.83 12.85 -6.73
CA THR A 484 23.94 12.45 -5.62
C THR A 484 24.10 13.40 -4.43
N SER A 485 23.06 13.51 -3.62
CA SER A 485 23.10 14.33 -2.40
C SER A 485 24.02 13.71 -1.36
N ILE A 486 24.64 14.56 -0.51
CA ILE A 486 25.30 14.06 0.71
C ILE A 486 24.25 13.29 1.54
N TRP A 487 24.63 12.12 2.09
CA TRP A 487 23.69 11.23 2.82
C TRP A 487 22.47 10.83 1.97
N ASN A 488 22.71 10.48 0.72
CA ASN A 488 21.66 10.15 -0.26
C ASN A 488 20.84 8.90 0.10
N ILE A 489 21.42 7.93 0.82
CA ILE A 489 20.69 6.80 1.37
C ILE A 489 20.40 6.99 2.85
N ASN A 490 19.41 6.28 3.39
CA ASN A 490 19.10 6.32 4.81
C ASN A 490 19.94 5.31 5.61
N SER A 491 20.03 5.49 6.92
CA SER A 491 20.82 4.64 7.82
C SER A 491 20.38 3.18 7.83
N PHE A 492 19.10 2.90 7.61
CA PHE A 492 18.59 1.53 7.46
C PHE A 492 19.14 0.84 6.21
N ALA A 493 19.26 1.57 5.10
CA ALA A 493 19.84 1.06 3.86
C ALA A 493 21.32 0.75 4.03
N GLU A 494 22.10 1.64 4.67
CA GLU A 494 23.49 1.39 4.98
C GLU A 494 23.67 0.19 5.92
N PHE A 495 22.89 0.12 6.98
CA PHE A 495 22.93 -1.01 7.90
C PHE A 495 22.57 -2.32 7.23
N PHE A 496 21.59 -2.31 6.31
CA PHE A 496 21.28 -3.46 5.48
C PHE A 496 22.50 -3.93 4.68
N LEU A 497 23.22 -3.02 4.02
CA LEU A 497 24.48 -3.35 3.34
C LEU A 497 25.49 -3.99 4.30
N GLN A 498 25.64 -3.45 5.50
CA GLN A 498 26.60 -3.95 6.49
C GLN A 498 26.31 -5.39 6.91
N ILE A 499 25.04 -5.78 7.08
CA ILE A 499 24.66 -7.08 7.64
C ILE A 499 24.31 -8.15 6.59
N PHE A 500 24.07 -7.77 5.34
CA PHE A 500 23.55 -8.66 4.28
C PHE A 500 24.37 -9.94 4.07
N ASP A 501 25.69 -9.89 4.18
CA ASP A 501 26.56 -11.07 3.99
C ASP A 501 26.15 -12.27 4.86
N LYS A 502 25.62 -12.03 6.07
CA LYS A 502 25.13 -13.06 6.97
C LYS A 502 23.94 -13.84 6.36
N TYR A 503 23.24 -13.21 5.42
CA TYR A 503 21.96 -13.69 4.88
C TYR A 503 22.03 -14.10 3.41
N LYS A 504 23.22 -14.07 2.79
CA LYS A 504 23.42 -14.41 1.36
C LYS A 504 22.83 -15.77 0.97
N LYS A 505 22.98 -16.80 1.82
CA LYS A 505 22.43 -18.14 1.55
C LYS A 505 20.89 -18.15 1.55
N PHE A 506 20.26 -17.41 2.48
CA PHE A 506 18.80 -17.26 2.51
C PHE A 506 18.30 -16.53 1.26
N TYR A 507 19.05 -15.52 0.82
CA TYR A 507 18.76 -14.76 -0.38
C TYR A 507 18.78 -15.65 -1.63
N GLY A 508 19.83 -16.42 -1.84
CA GLY A 508 19.93 -17.34 -2.97
C GLY A 508 18.76 -18.32 -3.00
N SER A 509 18.50 -18.98 -1.86
CA SER A 509 17.34 -19.90 -1.75
C SER A 509 15.99 -19.21 -1.99
N ALA A 510 15.83 -17.93 -1.62
CA ALA A 510 14.61 -17.19 -1.89
C ALA A 510 14.42 -16.87 -3.38
N CYS A 511 15.51 -16.59 -4.10
CA CYS A 511 15.47 -16.40 -5.54
C CYS A 511 15.16 -17.71 -6.29
N ASP A 512 15.71 -18.84 -5.83
CA ASP A 512 15.43 -20.16 -6.41
C ASP A 512 13.96 -20.55 -6.24
N LYS A 513 13.36 -20.26 -5.07
CA LYS A 513 11.92 -20.46 -4.85
C LYS A 513 11.04 -19.64 -5.80
N ILE A 514 11.46 -18.43 -6.16
CA ILE A 514 10.74 -17.63 -7.16
C ILE A 514 10.83 -18.25 -8.54
N ALA A 515 12.01 -18.75 -8.95
CA ALA A 515 12.17 -19.42 -10.24
C ALA A 515 11.28 -20.67 -10.34
N GLU A 516 11.26 -21.50 -9.30
CA GLU A 516 10.39 -22.68 -9.20
C GLU A 516 8.90 -22.28 -9.25
N GLU A 517 8.49 -21.33 -8.42
CA GLU A 517 7.10 -20.89 -8.33
C GLU A 517 6.63 -20.18 -9.62
N ARG A 518 7.50 -19.47 -10.32
CA ARG A 518 7.22 -18.91 -11.64
C ARG A 518 6.84 -20.00 -12.64
N GLY A 519 7.59 -21.10 -12.68
CA GLY A 519 7.30 -22.23 -13.55
C GLY A 519 5.94 -22.87 -13.24
N ARG A 520 5.66 -23.11 -11.94
CA ARG A 520 4.36 -23.63 -11.48
C ARG A 520 3.21 -22.68 -11.84
N PHE A 521 3.35 -21.41 -11.52
CA PHE A 521 2.33 -20.38 -11.73
C PHE A 521 2.03 -20.18 -13.21
N SER A 522 3.06 -20.13 -14.06
CA SER A 522 2.92 -20.06 -15.51
C SER A 522 2.16 -21.26 -16.07
N SER A 523 2.48 -22.48 -15.60
CA SER A 523 1.78 -23.70 -16.00
C SER A 523 0.30 -23.68 -15.62
N GLU A 524 -0.04 -23.23 -14.39
CA GLU A 524 -1.45 -23.17 -13.95
C GLU A 524 -2.24 -22.08 -14.67
N LEU A 525 -1.65 -20.92 -14.93
CA LEU A 525 -2.29 -19.83 -15.70
C LEU A 525 -2.56 -20.25 -17.14
N SER A 526 -1.64 -21.01 -17.76
CA SER A 526 -1.81 -21.50 -19.15
C SER A 526 -2.96 -22.51 -19.32
N LYS A 527 -3.45 -23.09 -18.22
CA LYS A 527 -4.64 -23.96 -18.24
C LYS A 527 -5.96 -23.19 -18.24
N ILE A 528 -5.92 -21.87 -17.98
CA ILE A 528 -7.12 -21.03 -17.93
C ILE A 528 -7.49 -20.63 -19.37
N PRO A 529 -8.71 -20.96 -19.86
CA PRO A 529 -9.13 -20.59 -21.19
C PRO A 529 -9.05 -19.08 -21.43
N GLY A 530 -8.44 -18.68 -22.55
CA GLY A 530 -8.32 -17.27 -22.89
C GLY A 530 -7.12 -16.55 -22.27
N VAL A 531 -6.23 -17.22 -21.56
CA VAL A 531 -4.99 -16.66 -21.01
C VAL A 531 -3.78 -17.26 -21.71
N LYS A 532 -3.08 -16.46 -22.52
CA LYS A 532 -1.77 -16.83 -23.09
C LYS A 532 -0.67 -16.25 -22.21
N VAL A 533 0.18 -17.09 -21.64
CA VAL A 533 1.34 -16.71 -20.83
C VAL A 533 2.59 -16.65 -21.68
N TYR A 534 3.39 -15.58 -21.57
CA TYR A 534 4.71 -15.47 -22.22
C TYR A 534 5.79 -15.98 -21.30
N GLU A 535 6.88 -16.53 -21.90
CA GLU A 535 8.05 -16.97 -21.14
C GLU A 535 8.69 -15.78 -20.41
N SER A 536 9.20 -16.04 -19.21
CA SER A 536 9.82 -15.02 -18.38
C SER A 536 10.93 -15.60 -17.51
N GLN A 537 12.02 -14.86 -17.38
CA GLN A 537 13.08 -15.14 -16.42
C GLN A 537 13.07 -14.16 -15.23
N ALA A 538 12.02 -13.35 -15.10
CA ALA A 538 11.81 -12.40 -14.00
C ALA A 538 10.83 -12.95 -12.93
N ASN A 539 10.54 -12.17 -11.90
CA ASN A 539 9.48 -12.49 -10.92
C ASN A 539 8.11 -11.97 -11.33
N TYR A 540 7.81 -11.99 -12.61
CA TYR A 540 6.49 -11.65 -13.17
C TYR A 540 6.24 -12.40 -14.46
N LEU A 541 4.98 -12.48 -14.83
CA LEU A 541 4.50 -13.06 -16.07
C LEU A 541 3.72 -12.01 -16.86
N LEU A 542 4.03 -11.88 -18.14
CA LEU A 542 3.19 -11.17 -19.10
C LEU A 542 2.14 -12.13 -19.61
N CYS A 543 0.87 -11.70 -19.59
CA CYS A 543 -0.24 -12.51 -20.10
C CYS A 543 -1.05 -11.69 -21.12
N LYS A 544 -1.43 -12.35 -22.23
CA LYS A 544 -2.39 -11.82 -23.21
C LYS A 544 -3.75 -12.49 -22.98
N LEU A 545 -4.79 -11.68 -22.96
CA LEU A 545 -6.16 -12.15 -22.89
C LEU A 545 -6.72 -12.38 -24.31
N SER A 546 -7.52 -13.42 -24.50
CA SER A 546 -8.14 -13.79 -25.77
C SER A 546 -9.54 -14.37 -25.55
N GLY A 547 -10.37 -14.47 -26.59
CA GLY A 547 -11.71 -15.04 -26.50
C GLY A 547 -12.63 -14.31 -25.51
N GLU A 548 -13.28 -15.02 -24.59
CA GLU A 548 -14.18 -14.41 -23.60
C GLU A 548 -13.41 -13.50 -22.61
N ALA A 549 -12.18 -13.84 -22.25
CA ALA A 549 -11.35 -13.01 -21.41
C ALA A 549 -11.01 -11.67 -22.07
N GLU A 550 -10.82 -11.64 -23.38
CA GLU A 550 -10.58 -10.42 -24.15
C GLU A 550 -11.79 -9.48 -24.16
N LYS A 551 -13.02 -10.02 -24.16
CA LYS A 551 -14.26 -9.23 -24.10
C LYS A 551 -14.40 -8.47 -22.78
N ILE A 552 -13.92 -9.05 -21.68
CA ILE A 552 -13.85 -8.37 -20.38
C ILE A 552 -12.84 -7.24 -20.44
N GLY A 553 -11.73 -7.43 -21.16
CA GLY A 553 -10.61 -6.52 -21.28
C GLY A 553 -9.69 -6.54 -20.06
N SER A 554 -8.44 -6.10 -20.25
CA SER A 554 -7.44 -6.08 -19.18
C SER A 554 -7.80 -5.12 -18.02
N LEU A 555 -8.36 -3.96 -18.35
CA LEU A 555 -8.86 -2.99 -17.38
C LEU A 555 -10.07 -3.54 -16.60
N GLY A 556 -11.08 -4.08 -17.30
CA GLY A 556 -12.27 -4.64 -16.67
C GLY A 556 -11.95 -5.86 -15.79
N LEU A 557 -10.96 -6.67 -16.18
CA LEU A 557 -10.46 -7.77 -15.34
C LEU A 557 -9.79 -7.24 -14.07
N ALA A 558 -8.96 -6.19 -14.17
CA ALA A 558 -8.31 -5.58 -13.01
C ALA A 558 -9.34 -4.98 -12.04
N GLU A 559 -10.41 -4.35 -12.54
CA GLU A 559 -11.53 -3.86 -11.72
C GLU A 559 -12.25 -4.99 -10.99
N LYS A 560 -12.60 -6.07 -11.69
CA LYS A 560 -13.30 -7.22 -11.10
C LYS A 560 -12.46 -7.94 -10.04
N LEU A 561 -11.16 -8.09 -10.27
CA LEU A 561 -10.24 -8.70 -9.31
C LEU A 561 -10.08 -7.83 -8.06
N LEU A 562 -9.98 -6.51 -8.23
CA LEU A 562 -9.84 -5.60 -7.11
C LEU A 562 -11.11 -5.57 -6.24
N ASP A 563 -12.26 -5.36 -6.85
CA ASP A 563 -13.53 -5.21 -6.12
C ASP A 563 -14.07 -6.53 -5.54
N GLY A 564 -13.96 -7.63 -6.30
CA GLY A 564 -14.54 -8.90 -5.91
C GLY A 564 -13.63 -9.78 -5.04
N TYR A 565 -12.31 -9.62 -5.18
CA TYR A 565 -11.34 -10.53 -4.56
C TYR A 565 -10.23 -9.83 -3.76
N ASN A 566 -10.22 -8.49 -3.71
CA ASN A 566 -9.14 -7.68 -3.12
C ASN A 566 -7.76 -8.00 -3.75
N ILE A 567 -7.70 -8.19 -5.07
CA ILE A 567 -6.47 -8.50 -5.81
C ILE A 567 -6.18 -7.37 -6.80
N LEU A 568 -5.04 -6.72 -6.65
CA LEU A 568 -4.56 -5.67 -7.54
C LEU A 568 -3.56 -6.25 -8.54
N ILE A 569 -3.89 -6.21 -9.84
CA ILE A 569 -3.00 -6.61 -10.94
C ILE A 569 -2.58 -5.41 -11.77
N LYS A 570 -1.56 -5.55 -12.62
CA LYS A 570 -1.13 -4.49 -13.52
C LYS A 570 -1.79 -4.63 -14.90
N ASP A 571 -2.71 -3.73 -15.19
CA ASP A 571 -3.21 -3.49 -16.55
C ASP A 571 -2.13 -2.79 -17.40
N LEU A 572 -1.99 -3.22 -18.67
CA LEU A 572 -1.02 -2.69 -19.62
C LEU A 572 -1.67 -2.00 -20.83
N SER A 573 -2.99 -1.86 -20.87
CA SER A 573 -3.72 -1.31 -22.03
C SER A 573 -3.28 0.10 -22.43
N SER A 574 -2.81 0.90 -21.46
CA SER A 574 -2.33 2.27 -21.71
C SER A 574 -0.83 2.36 -21.98
N LYS A 575 -0.12 1.21 -22.00
CA LYS A 575 1.34 1.20 -22.16
C LYS A 575 1.72 1.05 -23.63
N LYS A 576 2.67 1.89 -24.09
CA LYS A 576 3.22 1.82 -25.45
C LYS A 576 3.73 0.41 -25.78
N GLY A 577 3.32 -0.12 -26.94
CA GLY A 577 3.65 -1.47 -27.41
C GLY A 577 2.59 -2.53 -27.08
N PHE A 578 1.46 -2.16 -26.46
CA PHE A 578 0.35 -3.05 -26.17
C PHE A 578 -0.98 -2.62 -26.81
N GLU A 579 -0.92 -1.76 -27.79
CA GLU A 579 -2.11 -1.19 -28.47
C GLU A 579 -2.96 -2.25 -29.20
N ASN A 580 -2.34 -3.38 -29.58
CA ASN A 580 -2.96 -4.42 -30.39
C ASN A 580 -3.40 -5.64 -29.56
N GLY A 581 -3.87 -5.43 -28.34
CA GLY A 581 -4.38 -6.54 -27.51
C GLY A 581 -4.67 -6.15 -26.07
N GLN A 582 -5.19 -7.13 -25.34
CA GLN A 582 -5.49 -6.99 -23.92
C GLN A 582 -4.40 -7.71 -23.12
N PHE A 583 -3.55 -6.95 -22.44
CA PHE A 583 -2.40 -7.49 -21.73
C PHE A 583 -2.40 -7.10 -20.26
N ILE A 584 -1.97 -8.05 -19.43
CA ILE A 584 -1.77 -7.86 -17.99
C ILE A 584 -0.37 -8.35 -17.60
N ARG A 585 0.21 -7.76 -16.57
CA ARG A 585 1.42 -8.27 -15.91
C ARG A 585 1.09 -8.68 -14.49
N LEU A 586 1.50 -9.91 -14.13
CA LEU A 586 1.26 -10.52 -12.84
C LEU A 586 2.59 -10.76 -12.14
N ALA A 587 2.77 -10.23 -10.93
CA ALA A 587 3.92 -10.58 -10.10
C ALA A 587 3.86 -12.06 -9.70
N VAL A 588 5.01 -12.73 -9.63
CA VAL A 588 5.13 -14.06 -9.01
C VAL A 588 5.26 -13.85 -7.50
N ARG A 589 4.27 -14.30 -6.75
CA ARG A 589 4.23 -14.25 -5.30
C ARG A 589 4.48 -15.65 -4.71
N ASN A 590 4.14 -15.86 -3.44
CA ASN A 590 4.16 -17.21 -2.87
C ASN A 590 3.01 -18.07 -3.42
N CYS A 591 3.12 -19.39 -3.24
CA CYS A 591 2.15 -20.36 -3.74
C CYS A 591 0.70 -20.05 -3.32
N GLN A 592 0.48 -19.70 -2.07
CA GLN A 592 -0.88 -19.42 -1.54
C GLN A 592 -1.50 -18.18 -2.20
N ASP A 593 -0.74 -17.11 -2.37
CA ASP A 593 -1.21 -15.89 -3.01
C ASP A 593 -1.50 -16.13 -4.49
N ASN A 594 -0.62 -16.86 -5.18
CA ASN A 594 -0.79 -17.21 -6.60
C ASN A 594 -2.02 -18.10 -6.80
N ASP A 595 -2.27 -19.08 -5.92
CA ASP A 595 -3.46 -19.92 -5.98
C ASP A 595 -4.77 -19.14 -5.76
N ARG A 596 -4.76 -18.11 -4.91
CA ARG A 596 -5.91 -17.21 -4.77
C ARG A 596 -6.20 -16.45 -6.06
N LEU A 597 -5.18 -15.95 -6.75
CA LEU A 597 -5.37 -15.29 -8.05
C LEU A 597 -5.88 -16.29 -9.11
N ILE A 598 -5.30 -17.48 -9.19
CA ILE A 598 -5.77 -18.55 -10.12
C ILE A 598 -7.24 -18.88 -9.87
N PHE A 599 -7.64 -19.02 -8.61
CA PHE A 599 -9.03 -19.27 -8.24
C PHE A 599 -9.94 -18.14 -8.73
N ALA A 600 -9.58 -16.88 -8.44
CA ALA A 600 -10.36 -15.72 -8.85
C ALA A 600 -10.50 -15.60 -10.38
N LEU A 601 -9.43 -15.87 -11.12
CA LEU A 601 -9.48 -15.87 -12.59
C LEU A 601 -10.39 -16.97 -13.15
N LYS A 602 -10.36 -18.18 -12.57
CA LYS A 602 -11.26 -19.28 -12.97
C LYS A 602 -12.72 -18.92 -12.72
N GLU A 603 -13.04 -18.31 -11.58
CA GLU A 603 -14.41 -17.85 -11.28
C GLU A 603 -14.89 -16.73 -12.22
N ILE A 604 -14.01 -15.79 -12.59
CA ILE A 604 -14.37 -14.68 -13.48
C ILE A 604 -14.58 -15.15 -14.93
N PHE A 605 -13.85 -16.18 -15.37
CA PHE A 605 -13.90 -16.69 -16.75
C PHE A 605 -14.80 -17.93 -16.91
N SER A 606 -15.40 -18.46 -15.81
CA SER A 606 -16.44 -19.51 -15.86
C SER A 606 -17.79 -18.93 -16.27
#